data_a0a6363e7a8de3f3164f083b2d50de2e
#
_entry.id   a0a6363e7a8de3f3164f083b2d50de2e
#
_cell.length_a   1.000
_cell.length_b   1.000
_cell.length_c   1.000
_cell.angle_alpha   90.00
_cell.angle_beta   90.00
_cell.angle_gamma   90.00
#
_symmetry.space_group_name_H-M   'P 1'
#
loop_
_entity.id
_entity.type
_entity.pdbx_description
1 polymer ?
#
loop_
_entity_poly.entity_id
_entity_poly.type
_entity_poly.pdbx_seq_one_letter_code
_entity_poly.pdbx_strand_id
1 'polypeptide(L)'
;MAVNTGMVKATDMTNAATSVSGESTPDQRRLYDFSDRVAELSPDESPFFVYLSKMSKSPTTDPVFRFLENRSKIDWTTRSFELAADVNGGSAVTAGTQYSFVVDDSSSGSAADVNWLVKGMVFAVQVLDSTAGVAYATVRIDSAVTDAGTSNTFTGRIISLPSSDFSTGYNILSDNDKCQIIGTSFGEGTGSPDAWSKTLDDDYGYTQIFKTSAEMSNTAIATKYRGYADEWSRIWNLKLREHKVDIERAMLFGQRARQDSIQYTEGIVGHCVLNGAPSAADAALSYTPGSAYQRTVAEGEFTYDRVLGDLEVLYDPARGGSSAKLALAGLPVMTLFNKFGAGGILKETYDANNSIRYDVNKEYIEGSYGHKLLQVQTIHGDLNLVREPLFRGFSNAYMMIVDMAQVAYRPLIGNGVNRDTHVITNVQQADEDLRKDMILTEAGLEISLPETHMLYNFESVS
;
A
#
# COMPACT_ATOMS: atom_id res chain seq x y z
N MET A 1 -65.24 30.73 -12.14
CA MET A 1 -65.39 29.38 -11.55
C MET A 1 -65.67 28.42 -12.69
N ALA A 2 -64.79 27.48 -12.94
CA ALA A 2 -65.04 26.40 -13.89
C ALA A 2 -66.04 25.42 -13.25
N VAL A 3 -67.20 25.27 -13.83
CA VAL A 3 -68.23 24.31 -13.39
C VAL A 3 -67.82 22.96 -13.99
N ASN A 4 -67.47 22.02 -13.18
CA ASN A 4 -67.17 20.65 -13.57
C ASN A 4 -68.51 19.91 -13.77
N THR A 5 -68.94 19.71 -15.03
CA THR A 5 -70.13 18.95 -15.40
C THR A 5 -69.78 17.50 -15.69
N GLY A 6 -69.57 16.72 -14.65
CA GLY A 6 -69.24 15.31 -14.81
C GLY A 6 -68.79 14.63 -13.54
N MET A 7 -68.37 13.37 -13.67
CA MET A 7 -67.77 12.62 -12.55
C MET A 7 -66.49 13.28 -12.11
N VAL A 8 -66.34 13.66 -10.84
CA VAL A 8 -65.16 14.22 -10.25
C VAL A 8 -64.11 13.09 -10.12
N LYS A 9 -63.02 13.19 -10.85
CA LYS A 9 -61.90 12.23 -10.79
C LYS A 9 -60.79 12.82 -9.93
N ALA A 10 -60.05 11.98 -9.25
CA ALA A 10 -58.89 12.39 -8.44
C ALA A 10 -57.80 13.08 -9.30
N THR A 11 -57.72 12.73 -10.59
CA THR A 11 -56.85 13.37 -11.57
C THR A 11 -57.22 14.81 -11.90
N ASP A 12 -58.49 15.15 -11.77
CA ASP A 12 -58.99 16.51 -12.05
C ASP A 12 -58.58 17.48 -10.92
N MET A 13 -58.28 16.95 -9.76
CA MET A 13 -57.79 17.69 -8.58
C MET A 13 -56.27 17.91 -8.58
N THR A 14 -55.55 17.27 -9.51
CA THR A 14 -54.11 17.44 -9.69
C THR A 14 -53.77 18.37 -10.82
N ASN A 15 -54.70 19.19 -11.27
CA ASN A 15 -54.44 20.06 -12.41
C ASN A 15 -53.27 21.01 -12.08
N ALA A 16 -52.08 20.57 -12.45
CA ALA A 16 -51.07 21.49 -12.89
C ALA A 16 -51.66 22.14 -14.14
N ALA A 17 -52.45 23.18 -13.96
CA ALA A 17 -52.87 24.00 -15.09
C ALA A 17 -51.59 24.46 -15.77
N THR A 18 -51.36 23.95 -16.94
CA THR A 18 -50.54 24.62 -17.95
C THR A 18 -51.30 25.90 -18.30
N SER A 19 -51.35 26.84 -17.37
CA SER A 19 -51.82 28.18 -17.63
C SER A 19 -50.69 28.91 -18.31
N VAL A 20 -50.99 29.47 -19.45
CA VAL A 20 -50.16 30.38 -20.22
C VAL A 20 -49.72 31.62 -19.39
N SER A 21 -50.19 31.77 -18.17
CA SER A 21 -49.91 32.87 -17.23
C SER A 21 -49.07 32.49 -16.00
N GLY A 22 -48.52 31.28 -15.91
CA GLY A 22 -47.53 30.97 -14.89
C GLY A 22 -48.00 30.80 -13.44
N GLU A 23 -49.30 30.93 -13.15
CA GLU A 23 -49.87 30.67 -11.83
C GLU A 23 -50.50 29.29 -11.76
N SER A 24 -49.76 28.31 -11.28
CA SER A 24 -50.32 27.04 -10.85
C SER A 24 -50.82 27.20 -9.41
N THR A 25 -52.12 27.27 -9.22
CA THR A 25 -52.73 27.11 -7.90
C THR A 25 -52.80 25.62 -7.59
N PRO A 26 -51.93 25.09 -6.69
CA PRO A 26 -52.08 23.71 -6.26
C PRO A 26 -53.40 23.53 -5.54
N ASP A 27 -54.11 22.45 -5.83
CA ASP A 27 -55.37 22.14 -5.13
C ASP A 27 -55.03 21.80 -3.67
N GLN A 28 -55.16 22.80 -2.79
CA GLN A 28 -54.86 22.72 -1.37
C GLN A 28 -55.81 21.76 -0.61
N ARG A 29 -56.84 21.24 -1.26
CA ARG A 29 -57.81 20.34 -0.63
C ARG A 29 -57.41 18.88 -0.69
N ARG A 30 -56.42 18.52 -1.53
CA ARG A 30 -55.93 17.15 -1.63
C ARG A 30 -54.88 16.88 -0.58
N LEU A 31 -55.16 15.92 0.29
CA LEU A 31 -54.14 15.37 1.22
C LEU A 31 -53.31 14.34 0.46
N TYR A 32 -52.05 14.67 0.22
CA TYR A 32 -51.09 13.72 -0.33
C TYR A 32 -50.73 12.73 0.76
N ASP A 33 -50.81 11.45 0.41
CA ASP A 33 -50.30 10.39 1.28
C ASP A 33 -48.82 10.24 1.05
N PHE A 34 -48.01 10.52 2.10
CA PHE A 34 -46.58 10.33 2.11
C PHE A 34 -46.29 9.12 2.98
N SER A 35 -45.49 8.20 2.46
CA SER A 35 -44.98 7.10 3.25
C SER A 35 -44.19 7.62 4.46
N ASP A 36 -44.38 7.01 5.61
CA ASP A 36 -43.59 7.30 6.81
C ASP A 36 -42.16 6.75 6.66
N ARG A 37 -41.93 5.89 5.66
CA ARG A 37 -40.62 5.33 5.38
C ARG A 37 -39.85 6.20 4.40
N VAL A 38 -38.70 6.71 4.84
CA VAL A 38 -37.71 7.34 3.98
C VAL A 38 -36.69 6.29 3.54
N ALA A 39 -36.59 6.06 2.23
CA ALA A 39 -35.54 5.22 1.67
C ALA A 39 -34.26 6.06 1.53
N GLU A 40 -33.24 5.69 2.26
CA GLU A 40 -31.93 6.34 2.22
C GLU A 40 -30.92 5.44 1.49
N LEU A 41 -30.27 5.98 0.47
CA LEU A 41 -29.11 5.33 -0.17
C LEU A 41 -27.86 5.80 0.55
N SER A 42 -27.41 5.00 1.52
CA SER A 42 -26.16 5.27 2.23
C SER A 42 -25.02 4.51 1.55
N PRO A 43 -23.94 5.18 1.11
CA PRO A 43 -22.74 4.47 0.68
C PRO A 43 -22.13 3.74 1.88
N ASP A 44 -21.49 2.60 1.61
CA ASP A 44 -20.77 1.86 2.63
C ASP A 44 -19.74 2.76 3.32
N GLU A 45 -19.54 2.50 4.60
CA GLU A 45 -18.69 3.33 5.44
C GLU A 45 -17.20 3.16 5.07
N SER A 46 -16.39 4.12 5.47
CA SER A 46 -14.96 4.23 5.26
C SER A 46 -14.16 3.10 5.94
N PRO A 47 -13.80 2.01 5.25
CA PRO A 47 -13.16 0.86 5.89
C PRO A 47 -11.72 1.14 6.33
N PHE A 48 -10.94 1.84 5.52
CA PHE A 48 -9.53 2.09 5.81
C PHE A 48 -9.34 2.95 7.06
N PHE A 49 -10.10 4.04 7.19
CA PHE A 49 -10.06 4.90 8.37
C PHE A 49 -10.46 4.17 9.65
N VAL A 50 -11.43 3.25 9.57
CA VAL A 50 -11.85 2.44 10.72
C VAL A 50 -10.71 1.52 11.17
N TYR A 51 -9.99 0.88 10.25
CA TYR A 51 -8.82 0.08 10.59
C TYR A 51 -7.70 0.93 11.21
N LEU A 52 -7.37 2.06 10.59
CA LEU A 52 -6.34 2.97 11.09
C LEU A 52 -6.64 3.48 12.50
N SER A 53 -7.86 3.94 12.74
CA SER A 53 -8.24 4.53 14.03
C SER A 53 -8.26 3.53 15.18
N LYS A 54 -8.44 2.24 14.89
CA LYS A 54 -8.55 1.18 15.90
C LYS A 54 -7.26 0.40 16.11
N MET A 55 -6.46 0.19 15.06
CA MET A 55 -5.28 -0.68 15.13
C MET A 55 -3.96 0.09 15.31
N SER A 56 -3.82 1.26 14.72
CA SER A 56 -2.52 1.92 14.54
C SER A 56 -2.56 3.39 14.93
N LYS A 57 -3.10 3.72 16.12
CA LYS A 57 -3.17 5.10 16.58
C LYS A 57 -1.95 5.45 17.44
N SER A 58 -1.15 6.42 16.99
CA SER A 58 0.03 6.92 17.69
C SER A 58 0.04 8.45 17.69
N PRO A 59 -0.30 9.13 18.80
CA PRO A 59 -0.43 10.58 18.83
C PRO A 59 0.92 11.27 18.60
N THR A 60 0.87 12.47 18.01
CA THR A 60 2.01 13.37 17.86
C THR A 60 1.81 14.66 18.64
N THR A 61 2.90 15.28 19.07
CA THR A 61 2.89 16.59 19.76
C THR A 61 3.30 17.74 18.84
N ASP A 62 3.77 17.44 17.64
CA ASP A 62 4.21 18.41 16.64
C ASP A 62 3.43 18.20 15.34
N PRO A 63 3.02 19.25 14.61
CA PRO A 63 2.42 19.14 13.29
C PRO A 63 3.34 18.50 12.25
N VAL A 64 4.64 18.51 12.46
CA VAL A 64 5.65 17.83 11.66
C VAL A 64 6.20 16.69 12.47
N PHE A 65 5.75 15.48 12.22
CA PHE A 65 6.29 14.32 12.93
C PHE A 65 7.38 13.65 12.09
N ARG A 66 8.42 13.16 12.79
CA ARG A 66 9.52 12.41 12.17
C ARG A 66 9.57 11.02 12.77
N PHE A 67 10.00 10.07 11.96
CA PHE A 67 10.19 8.69 12.37
C PHE A 67 11.45 8.12 11.74
N LEU A 68 12.00 7.09 12.37
CA LEU A 68 13.23 6.45 11.95
C LEU A 68 12.94 5.08 11.37
N GLU A 69 13.59 4.77 10.26
CA GLU A 69 13.48 3.50 9.55
C GLU A 69 14.78 2.73 9.63
N ASN A 70 14.69 1.42 9.85
CA ASN A 70 15.84 0.55 9.88
C ASN A 70 15.77 -0.51 8.78
N ARG A 71 16.56 -0.31 7.73
CA ARG A 71 16.68 -1.23 6.60
C ARG A 71 17.86 -2.20 6.73
N SER A 72 18.59 -2.15 7.83
CA SER A 72 19.79 -3.00 8.04
C SER A 72 19.47 -4.50 8.02
N LYS A 73 18.21 -4.90 8.27
CA LYS A 73 17.79 -6.30 8.21
C LYS A 73 17.93 -6.91 6.82
N ILE A 74 17.69 -6.13 5.78
CA ILE A 74 17.83 -6.57 4.38
C ILE A 74 19.28 -6.94 4.10
N ASP A 75 20.22 -6.07 4.48
CA ASP A 75 21.65 -6.28 4.29
C ASP A 75 22.17 -7.55 5.02
N TRP A 76 21.47 -7.96 6.09
CA TRP A 76 21.82 -9.16 6.86
C TRP A 76 21.26 -10.47 6.28
N THR A 77 20.10 -10.43 5.66
CA THR A 77 19.42 -11.64 5.20
C THR A 77 19.83 -12.04 3.79
N THR A 78 19.98 -11.07 2.90
CA THR A 78 20.30 -11.36 1.50
C THR A 78 21.79 -11.47 1.26
N ARG A 79 22.61 -10.55 1.76
CA ARG A 79 24.07 -10.48 1.61
C ARG A 79 24.60 -11.08 0.30
N SER A 80 23.89 -10.82 -0.77
CA SER A 80 24.21 -11.20 -2.14
C SER A 80 24.68 -9.98 -2.92
N PHE A 81 25.59 -10.17 -3.84
CA PHE A 81 26.12 -9.16 -4.73
C PHE A 81 26.60 -9.84 -6.02
N GLU A 82 27.03 -9.08 -7.01
CA GLU A 82 27.51 -9.62 -8.28
C GLU A 82 28.94 -9.12 -8.56
N LEU A 83 29.64 -9.85 -9.41
CA LEU A 83 30.90 -9.34 -9.96
C LEU A 83 30.57 -8.28 -11.01
N ALA A 84 31.18 -7.11 -10.90
CA ALA A 84 31.04 -6.00 -11.84
C ALA A 84 32.12 -6.02 -12.95
N ALA A 85 32.99 -7.00 -12.95
CA ALA A 85 34.00 -7.19 -13.97
C ALA A 85 34.59 -8.61 -13.91
N ASP A 86 35.11 -9.07 -15.05
CA ASP A 86 35.82 -10.33 -15.15
C ASP A 86 37.04 -10.34 -14.24
N VAL A 87 37.17 -11.36 -13.42
CA VAL A 87 38.36 -11.56 -12.56
C VAL A 87 39.51 -12.06 -13.44
N ASN A 88 40.71 -11.53 -13.23
CA ASN A 88 41.91 -11.87 -14.01
C ASN A 88 41.73 -11.63 -15.54
N GLY A 89 40.88 -10.64 -15.93
CA GLY A 89 40.63 -10.35 -17.33
C GLY A 89 39.97 -11.52 -18.10
N GLY A 90 39.12 -12.28 -17.44
CA GLY A 90 38.44 -13.44 -18.04
C GLY A 90 39.34 -14.68 -18.20
N SER A 91 40.54 -14.67 -17.62
CA SER A 91 41.45 -15.82 -17.64
C SER A 91 41.26 -16.70 -16.40
N ALA A 92 41.64 -17.96 -16.51
CA ALA A 92 41.56 -18.93 -15.43
C ALA A 92 42.24 -18.44 -14.13
N VAL A 93 41.53 -18.58 -13.01
CA VAL A 93 42.07 -18.30 -11.67
C VAL A 93 42.57 -19.57 -11.01
N THR A 94 43.45 -19.41 -10.03
CA THR A 94 44.13 -20.56 -9.34
C THR A 94 43.87 -20.45 -7.84
N ALA A 95 43.54 -21.57 -7.22
CA ALA A 95 43.37 -21.66 -5.77
C ALA A 95 44.63 -21.24 -5.02
N GLY A 96 44.51 -20.54 -3.92
CA GLY A 96 45.60 -19.99 -3.13
C GLY A 96 46.15 -18.65 -3.61
N THR A 97 45.77 -18.18 -4.80
CA THR A 97 46.26 -16.92 -5.39
C THR A 97 45.31 -15.77 -5.08
N GLN A 98 45.89 -14.56 -4.99
CA GLN A 98 45.13 -13.32 -4.81
C GLN A 98 44.83 -12.68 -6.15
N TYR A 99 43.60 -12.17 -6.30
CA TYR A 99 43.14 -11.42 -7.46
C TYR A 99 42.40 -10.16 -7.01
N SER A 100 42.29 -9.18 -7.92
CA SER A 100 41.46 -8.01 -7.72
C SER A 100 40.05 -8.36 -8.12
N PHE A 101 39.08 -8.02 -7.24
CA PHE A 101 37.66 -8.16 -7.46
C PHE A 101 37.02 -6.79 -7.56
N VAL A 102 36.09 -6.64 -8.49
CA VAL A 102 35.23 -5.49 -8.65
C VAL A 102 33.79 -6.00 -8.47
N VAL A 103 33.06 -5.44 -7.55
CA VAL A 103 31.73 -5.92 -7.17
C VAL A 103 30.74 -4.78 -7.09
N ASP A 104 29.50 -5.06 -7.38
CA ASP A 104 28.37 -4.14 -7.24
C ASP A 104 27.14 -4.89 -6.70
N ASP A 105 26.04 -4.15 -6.50
CA ASP A 105 24.76 -4.76 -6.14
C ASP A 105 24.12 -5.41 -7.36
N SER A 106 23.68 -6.65 -7.18
CA SER A 106 23.03 -7.48 -8.21
C SER A 106 21.73 -6.88 -8.79
N SER A 107 21.15 -5.90 -8.13
CA SER A 107 19.85 -5.34 -8.54
C SER A 107 19.96 -3.95 -9.19
N SER A 108 20.96 -3.16 -8.83
CA SER A 108 21.06 -1.77 -9.26
C SER A 108 22.35 -1.41 -10.00
N GLY A 109 23.37 -2.29 -9.95
CA GLY A 109 24.70 -1.97 -10.46
C GLY A 109 25.34 -0.81 -9.69
N SER A 110 25.04 -0.65 -8.39
CA SER A 110 25.52 0.43 -7.54
C SER A 110 26.44 -0.06 -6.43
N ALA A 111 27.58 0.57 -6.31
CA ALA A 111 28.54 0.29 -5.23
C ALA A 111 28.01 0.61 -3.84
N ALA A 112 27.07 1.54 -3.72
CA ALA A 112 26.55 2.02 -2.44
C ALA A 112 25.91 0.92 -1.59
N ASP A 113 25.39 -0.11 -2.23
CA ASP A 113 24.64 -1.17 -1.55
C ASP A 113 25.53 -2.33 -1.07
N VAL A 114 26.82 -2.35 -1.45
CA VAL A 114 27.80 -3.36 -1.04
C VAL A 114 28.85 -2.84 -0.06
N ASN A 115 28.69 -1.67 0.53
CA ASN A 115 29.62 -1.05 1.48
C ASN A 115 29.77 -1.80 2.81
N TRP A 116 28.95 -2.82 3.04
CA TRP A 116 29.03 -3.69 4.21
C TRP A 116 30.09 -4.80 4.11
N LEU A 117 30.78 -4.94 2.96
CA LEU A 117 31.87 -5.90 2.80
C LEU A 117 33.09 -5.49 3.62
N VAL A 118 33.60 -6.41 4.42
CA VAL A 118 34.71 -6.18 5.32
C VAL A 118 35.79 -7.24 5.10
N LYS A 119 37.05 -6.85 5.31
CA LYS A 119 38.19 -7.78 5.29
C LYS A 119 37.92 -8.98 6.20
N GLY A 120 38.25 -10.18 5.70
CA GLY A 120 38.03 -11.43 6.41
C GLY A 120 36.68 -12.11 6.15
N MET A 121 35.78 -11.48 5.44
CA MET A 121 34.56 -12.14 4.95
C MET A 121 34.91 -13.17 3.87
N VAL A 122 34.13 -14.24 3.85
CA VAL A 122 34.22 -15.33 2.87
C VAL A 122 32.94 -15.40 2.10
N PHE A 123 33.06 -15.44 0.79
CA PHE A 123 31.89 -15.50 -0.10
C PHE A 123 32.04 -16.58 -1.15
N ALA A 124 30.89 -17.09 -1.62
CA ALA A 124 30.79 -17.98 -2.76
C ALA A 124 30.56 -17.15 -4.02
N VAL A 125 31.23 -17.47 -5.10
CA VAL A 125 30.94 -16.98 -6.45
C VAL A 125 30.35 -18.14 -7.24
N GLN A 126 29.13 -17.95 -7.77
CA GLN A 126 28.47 -18.96 -8.57
C GLN A 126 29.14 -19.06 -9.95
N VAL A 127 29.67 -20.23 -10.27
CA VAL A 127 30.16 -20.53 -11.62
C VAL A 127 29.07 -21.25 -12.37
N LEU A 128 28.47 -20.58 -13.37
CA LEU A 128 27.40 -21.14 -14.17
C LEU A 128 27.97 -21.97 -15.33
N ASP A 129 27.61 -23.24 -15.40
CA ASP A 129 27.77 -24.04 -16.59
C ASP A 129 26.41 -24.54 -17.07
N SER A 130 26.11 -24.27 -18.33
CA SER A 130 24.86 -24.69 -18.97
C SER A 130 24.70 -26.21 -19.07
N THR A 131 25.77 -26.98 -18.92
CA THR A 131 25.82 -28.41 -19.18
C THR A 131 25.92 -29.25 -17.90
N ALA A 132 26.63 -28.81 -16.89
CA ALA A 132 26.96 -29.62 -15.72
C ALA A 132 26.27 -29.19 -14.41
N GLY A 133 25.49 -28.11 -14.43
CA GLY A 133 24.76 -27.62 -13.26
C GLY A 133 25.44 -26.44 -12.56
N VAL A 134 25.14 -26.23 -11.29
CA VAL A 134 25.63 -25.09 -10.50
C VAL A 134 26.79 -25.51 -9.60
N ALA A 135 27.90 -24.81 -9.71
CA ALA A 135 29.03 -24.92 -8.78
C ALA A 135 29.42 -23.53 -8.27
N TYR A 136 30.25 -23.47 -7.25
CA TYR A 136 30.70 -22.19 -6.71
C TYR A 136 32.21 -22.27 -6.35
N ALA A 137 32.88 -21.14 -6.56
CA ALA A 137 34.20 -20.89 -6.03
C ALA A 137 34.11 -20.19 -4.67
N THR A 138 35.02 -20.47 -3.76
CA THR A 138 35.06 -19.80 -2.46
C THR A 138 36.21 -18.82 -2.41
N VAL A 139 35.91 -17.57 -2.06
CA VAL A 139 36.86 -16.46 -2.03
C VAL A 139 36.82 -15.81 -0.65
N ARG A 140 37.98 -15.41 -0.13
CA ARG A 140 38.11 -14.64 1.09
C ARG A 140 38.66 -13.24 0.77
N ILE A 141 38.08 -12.23 1.41
CA ILE A 141 38.50 -10.83 1.28
C ILE A 141 39.77 -10.61 2.12
N ASP A 142 40.89 -10.29 1.47
CA ASP A 142 42.18 -10.13 2.12
C ASP A 142 42.60 -8.66 2.34
N SER A 143 42.01 -7.71 1.58
CA SER A 143 42.27 -6.27 1.75
C SER A 143 41.05 -5.53 2.31
N ALA A 144 41.24 -4.25 2.69
CA ALA A 144 40.13 -3.35 2.88
C ALA A 144 39.36 -3.13 1.56
N VAL A 145 38.07 -2.96 1.64
CA VAL A 145 37.20 -2.67 0.49
C VAL A 145 37.27 -1.18 0.20
N THR A 146 37.49 -0.83 -1.06
CA THR A 146 37.57 0.57 -1.52
C THR A 146 36.33 0.88 -2.39
N ASP A 147 35.61 1.89 -2.00
CA ASP A 147 34.51 2.42 -2.78
C ASP A 147 35.03 3.28 -3.93
N ALA A 148 34.69 2.94 -5.16
CA ALA A 148 35.04 3.68 -6.38
C ALA A 148 33.86 4.50 -6.92
N GLY A 149 32.73 4.58 -6.20
CA GLY A 149 31.55 5.36 -6.54
C GLY A 149 30.53 4.61 -7.41
N THR A 150 30.96 3.76 -8.31
CA THR A 150 30.09 2.91 -9.16
C THR A 150 30.28 1.41 -8.88
N SER A 151 31.36 1.06 -8.20
CA SER A 151 31.70 -0.32 -7.84
C SER A 151 32.64 -0.33 -6.63
N ASN A 152 32.61 -1.41 -5.89
CA ASN A 152 33.56 -1.64 -4.79
C ASN A 152 34.67 -2.55 -5.23
N THR A 153 35.91 -2.20 -4.88
CA THR A 153 37.13 -2.96 -5.25
C THR A 153 37.85 -3.50 -4.03
N PHE A 154 38.30 -4.72 -4.09
CA PHE A 154 39.12 -5.34 -3.06
C PHE A 154 40.02 -6.43 -3.64
N THR A 155 41.02 -6.85 -2.87
CA THR A 155 41.84 -8.02 -3.18
C THR A 155 41.27 -9.22 -2.43
N GLY A 156 40.89 -10.26 -3.17
CA GLY A 156 40.40 -11.52 -2.62
C GLY A 156 41.35 -12.69 -2.93
N ARG A 157 41.39 -13.65 -2.03
CA ARG A 157 42.14 -14.91 -2.22
C ARG A 157 41.17 -16.03 -2.53
N ILE A 158 41.41 -16.74 -3.62
CA ILE A 158 40.64 -17.95 -3.96
C ILE A 158 40.99 -19.04 -2.96
N ILE A 159 40.02 -19.54 -2.20
CA ILE A 159 40.21 -20.63 -1.23
C ILE A 159 40.02 -21.98 -1.92
N SER A 160 38.94 -22.14 -2.64
CA SER A 160 38.62 -23.36 -3.36
C SER A 160 37.93 -23.05 -4.70
N LEU A 161 38.12 -23.94 -5.64
CA LEU A 161 37.48 -23.92 -6.95
C LEU A 161 36.65 -25.21 -7.12
N PRO A 162 35.64 -25.22 -7.98
CA PRO A 162 34.94 -26.45 -8.39
C PRO A 162 35.96 -27.49 -8.96
N SER A 163 35.56 -28.76 -9.03
CA SER A 163 36.35 -29.79 -9.66
C SER A 163 36.52 -29.53 -11.16
N SER A 164 37.69 -29.85 -11.71
CA SER A 164 37.95 -29.79 -13.14
C SER A 164 37.02 -30.70 -13.97
N ASP A 165 36.41 -31.69 -13.32
CA ASP A 165 35.47 -32.60 -13.96
C ASP A 165 34.08 -31.94 -14.18
N PHE A 166 33.87 -30.75 -13.59
CA PHE A 166 32.61 -30.04 -13.66
C PHE A 166 32.38 -29.40 -15.03
N SER A 167 33.37 -28.68 -15.57
CA SER A 167 33.31 -28.13 -16.95
C SER A 167 34.63 -27.50 -17.38
N THR A 168 34.71 -27.21 -18.69
CA THR A 168 35.73 -26.32 -19.26
C THR A 168 35.41 -24.88 -18.86
N GLY A 169 36.09 -24.31 -17.92
CA GLY A 169 35.86 -22.96 -17.42
C GLY A 169 35.41 -22.89 -15.96
N TYR A 170 35.48 -24.03 -15.26
CA TYR A 170 35.18 -24.13 -13.82
C TYR A 170 35.98 -23.14 -12.95
N ASN A 171 37.04 -22.58 -13.48
CA ASN A 171 37.94 -21.63 -12.84
C ASN A 171 37.94 -20.23 -13.51
N ILE A 172 36.94 -19.90 -14.27
CA ILE A 172 36.72 -18.56 -14.84
C ILE A 172 35.61 -17.90 -14.03
N LEU A 173 35.90 -16.71 -13.49
CA LEU A 173 34.95 -15.88 -12.76
C LEU A 173 34.63 -14.66 -13.62
N SER A 174 33.40 -14.56 -14.08
CA SER A 174 32.99 -13.60 -15.07
C SER A 174 32.15 -12.47 -14.47
N ASP A 175 32.03 -11.41 -15.24
CA ASP A 175 31.06 -10.33 -14.99
C ASP A 175 29.62 -10.88 -14.81
N ASN A 176 28.88 -10.31 -13.89
CA ASN A 176 27.51 -10.73 -13.47
C ASN A 176 27.42 -12.11 -12.78
N ASP A 177 28.54 -12.73 -12.40
CA ASP A 177 28.50 -13.93 -11.57
C ASP A 177 27.97 -13.59 -10.17
N LYS A 178 26.97 -14.33 -9.72
CA LYS A 178 26.30 -14.08 -8.43
C LYS A 178 27.17 -14.50 -7.26
N CYS A 179 27.27 -13.62 -6.29
CA CYS A 179 28.06 -13.81 -5.09
C CYS A 179 27.16 -13.84 -3.85
N GLN A 180 27.49 -14.70 -2.89
CA GLN A 180 26.79 -14.79 -1.61
C GLN A 180 27.79 -14.95 -0.47
N ILE A 181 27.60 -14.22 0.64
CA ILE A 181 28.41 -14.39 1.84
C ILE A 181 28.12 -15.74 2.49
N ILE A 182 29.20 -16.48 2.77
CA ILE A 182 29.16 -17.74 3.51
C ILE A 182 29.41 -17.50 5.00
N GLY A 183 30.31 -16.57 5.32
CA GLY A 183 30.69 -16.28 6.70
C GLY A 183 31.96 -15.45 6.80
N THR A 184 32.70 -15.60 7.89
CA THR A 184 33.96 -14.91 8.14
C THR A 184 35.06 -15.92 8.53
N SER A 185 36.29 -15.66 8.17
CA SER A 185 37.46 -16.50 8.53
C SER A 185 38.67 -15.65 8.83
N PHE A 186 39.20 -15.82 10.03
CA PHE A 186 40.36 -15.10 10.50
C PHE A 186 41.50 -16.09 10.91
N GLY A 187 42.72 -15.64 10.80
CA GLY A 187 43.86 -16.43 11.24
C GLY A 187 43.95 -16.49 12.75
N GLU A 188 44.64 -17.50 13.26
CA GLU A 188 44.96 -17.62 14.67
C GLU A 188 45.84 -16.42 15.12
N GLY A 189 45.51 -15.81 16.26
CA GLY A 189 46.22 -14.67 16.81
C GLY A 189 46.01 -13.33 16.10
N THR A 190 45.01 -13.24 15.18
CA THR A 190 44.63 -11.97 14.55
C THR A 190 43.76 -11.12 15.45
N GLY A 191 43.84 -9.79 15.31
CA GLY A 191 43.01 -8.81 16.02
C GLY A 191 41.55 -8.84 15.56
N SER A 192 40.74 -7.97 16.16
CA SER A 192 39.32 -7.79 15.79
C SER A 192 39.17 -7.31 14.33
N PRO A 193 38.12 -7.75 13.62
CA PRO A 193 37.80 -7.23 12.30
C PRO A 193 37.37 -5.76 12.37
N ASP A 194 37.41 -5.09 11.23
CA ASP A 194 36.84 -3.75 11.10
C ASP A 194 35.32 -3.78 11.39
N ALA A 195 34.85 -2.78 12.13
CA ALA A 195 33.45 -2.68 12.45
C ALA A 195 32.68 -2.06 11.28
N TRP A 196 31.52 -2.61 10.98
CA TRP A 196 30.55 -2.04 10.04
C TRP A 196 29.28 -1.67 10.78
N SER A 197 28.70 -0.52 10.47
CA SER A 197 27.41 -0.08 10.99
C SER A 197 26.70 0.77 9.95
N LYS A 198 25.37 0.62 9.88
CA LYS A 198 24.48 1.47 9.09
C LYS A 198 23.71 2.38 10.02
N THR A 199 23.62 3.66 9.67
CA THR A 199 22.75 4.62 10.37
C THR A 199 21.30 4.37 9.99
N LEU A 200 20.40 4.79 10.89
CA LEU A 200 18.97 4.78 10.61
C LEU A 200 18.64 5.86 9.57
N ASP A 201 17.72 5.54 8.68
CA ASP A 201 17.15 6.50 7.75
C ASP A 201 16.02 7.27 8.48
N ASP A 202 15.82 8.54 8.18
CA ASP A 202 14.74 9.35 8.73
C ASP A 202 13.75 9.77 7.64
N ASP A 203 12.46 9.72 7.97
CA ASP A 203 11.40 10.28 7.14
C ASP A 203 10.46 11.13 8.01
N TYR A 204 9.58 11.90 7.37
CA TYR A 204 8.71 12.82 8.06
C TYR A 204 7.31 12.85 7.43
N GLY A 205 6.33 13.31 8.19
CA GLY A 205 4.98 13.54 7.72
C GLY A 205 4.40 14.83 8.29
N TYR A 206 3.26 15.25 7.74
CA TYR A 206 2.52 16.42 8.19
C TYR A 206 1.14 16.04 8.70
N THR A 207 0.67 16.76 9.75
CA THR A 207 -0.75 16.70 10.11
C THR A 207 -1.54 17.66 9.22
N GLN A 208 -2.75 17.26 8.87
CA GLN A 208 -3.70 18.05 8.09
C GLN A 208 -4.92 18.40 8.95
N ILE A 209 -5.46 19.60 8.79
CA ILE A 209 -6.64 20.07 9.50
C ILE A 209 -7.87 19.85 8.62
N PHE A 210 -8.76 18.98 9.07
CA PHE A 210 -10.06 18.72 8.45
C PHE A 210 -11.15 19.49 9.19
N LYS A 211 -12.04 20.18 8.46
CA LYS A 211 -13.14 20.95 9.03
C LYS A 211 -14.41 20.69 8.23
N THR A 212 -15.49 20.34 8.93
CA THR A 212 -16.80 20.18 8.34
C THR A 212 -17.82 20.92 9.22
N SER A 213 -18.62 21.79 8.65
CA SER A 213 -19.64 22.53 9.37
C SER A 213 -21.04 22.05 9.04
N ALA A 214 -21.91 22.05 10.04
CA ALA A 214 -23.35 21.91 9.91
C ALA A 214 -24.00 23.22 10.30
N GLU A 215 -24.91 23.72 9.48
CA GLU A 215 -25.55 25.02 9.67
C GLU A 215 -27.06 24.91 9.34
N MET A 216 -27.91 25.48 10.20
CA MET A 216 -29.34 25.46 10.01
C MET A 216 -29.95 26.72 10.67
N SER A 217 -30.88 27.40 9.99
CA SER A 217 -31.57 28.56 10.57
C SER A 217 -32.52 28.13 11.68
N ASN A 218 -32.73 29.00 12.69
CA ASN A 218 -33.65 28.71 13.79
C ASN A 218 -35.09 28.53 13.32
N THR A 219 -35.49 29.21 12.26
CA THR A 219 -36.81 29.01 11.61
C THR A 219 -36.94 27.58 11.06
N ALA A 220 -35.89 27.06 10.40
CA ALA A 220 -35.89 25.69 9.89
C ALA A 220 -35.90 24.66 11.03
N ILE A 221 -35.17 24.91 12.13
CA ILE A 221 -35.19 24.05 13.33
C ILE A 221 -36.60 24.03 13.98
N ALA A 222 -37.32 25.16 14.00
CA ALA A 222 -38.67 25.26 14.56
C ALA A 222 -39.72 24.63 13.66
N THR A 223 -39.45 24.40 12.37
CA THR A 223 -40.38 23.85 11.41
C THR A 223 -40.45 22.32 11.55
N LYS A 224 -41.67 21.80 11.57
CA LYS A 224 -41.89 20.33 11.57
C LYS A 224 -41.80 19.77 10.16
N TYR A 225 -40.85 18.86 9.97
CA TYR A 225 -40.68 18.14 8.72
C TYR A 225 -41.31 16.76 8.79
N ARG A 226 -41.69 16.24 7.63
CA ARG A 226 -42.17 14.86 7.50
C ARG A 226 -40.99 13.93 7.20
N GLY A 227 -41.01 12.72 7.72
CA GLY A 227 -39.98 11.71 7.50
C GLY A 227 -38.95 11.55 8.62
N TYR A 228 -38.47 12.64 9.19
CA TYR A 228 -37.58 12.62 10.36
C TYR A 228 -38.15 13.49 11.47
N ALA A 229 -38.03 13.01 12.70
CA ALA A 229 -38.50 13.76 13.87
C ALA A 229 -37.62 14.97 14.18
N ASP A 230 -36.30 14.86 13.91
CA ASP A 230 -35.33 15.91 14.11
C ASP A 230 -34.42 16.05 12.89
N GLU A 231 -34.62 17.12 12.14
CA GLU A 231 -33.84 17.40 10.92
C GLU A 231 -32.40 17.79 11.23
N TRP A 232 -32.16 18.44 12.38
CA TRP A 232 -30.80 18.77 12.79
C TRP A 232 -29.94 17.52 13.02
N SER A 233 -30.48 16.54 13.74
CA SER A 233 -29.79 15.27 13.98
C SER A 233 -29.50 14.51 12.67
N ARG A 234 -30.42 14.57 11.69
CA ARG A 234 -30.20 13.98 10.37
C ARG A 234 -29.03 14.63 9.64
N ILE A 235 -29.04 15.96 9.55
CA ILE A 235 -27.96 16.72 8.89
C ILE A 235 -26.63 16.48 9.62
N TRP A 236 -26.65 16.47 10.95
CA TRP A 236 -25.46 16.23 11.76
C TRP A 236 -24.83 14.86 11.48
N ASN A 237 -25.63 13.80 11.46
CA ASN A 237 -25.15 12.47 11.14
C ASN A 237 -24.60 12.37 9.72
N LEU A 238 -25.23 13.03 8.76
CA LEU A 238 -24.73 13.10 7.39
C LEU A 238 -23.35 13.80 7.34
N LYS A 239 -23.23 14.95 8.01
CA LYS A 239 -21.97 15.69 8.05
C LYS A 239 -20.85 14.95 8.79
N LEU A 240 -21.18 14.16 9.80
CA LEU A 240 -20.21 13.30 10.47
C LEU A 240 -19.67 12.19 9.56
N ARG A 241 -20.56 11.58 8.75
CA ARG A 241 -20.15 10.60 7.73
C ARG A 241 -19.29 11.25 6.65
N GLU A 242 -19.70 12.41 6.13
CA GLU A 242 -18.95 13.18 5.15
C GLU A 242 -17.53 13.51 5.66
N HIS A 243 -17.40 13.95 6.91
CA HIS A 243 -16.12 14.25 7.54
C HIS A 243 -15.19 13.03 7.60
N LYS A 244 -15.72 11.85 7.96
CA LYS A 244 -14.93 10.61 7.98
C LYS A 244 -14.45 10.22 6.57
N VAL A 245 -15.31 10.35 5.57
CA VAL A 245 -14.97 10.06 4.17
C VAL A 245 -13.90 11.02 3.64
N ASP A 246 -13.95 12.30 4.04
CA ASP A 246 -12.93 13.29 3.64
C ASP A 246 -11.55 12.97 4.25
N ILE A 247 -11.53 12.54 5.52
CA ILE A 247 -10.29 12.06 6.16
C ILE A 247 -9.74 10.85 5.40
N GLU A 248 -10.59 9.87 5.10
CA GLU A 248 -10.18 8.66 4.39
C GLU A 248 -9.64 8.95 3.00
N ARG A 249 -10.28 9.86 2.24
CA ARG A 249 -9.78 10.31 0.93
C ARG A 249 -8.38 10.90 1.03
N ALA A 250 -8.13 11.73 2.03
CA ALA A 250 -6.82 12.31 2.23
C ALA A 250 -5.78 11.25 2.62
N MET A 251 -6.15 10.27 3.44
CA MET A 251 -5.27 9.18 3.86
C MET A 251 -5.04 8.11 2.78
N LEU A 252 -5.91 8.06 1.75
CA LEU A 252 -5.69 7.22 0.58
C LEU A 252 -4.87 7.95 -0.50
N PHE A 253 -5.28 9.16 -0.89
CA PHE A 253 -4.78 9.84 -2.09
C PHE A 253 -3.97 11.11 -1.81
N GLY A 254 -3.81 11.51 -0.57
CA GLY A 254 -3.06 12.71 -0.20
C GLY A 254 -1.61 12.66 -0.71
N GLN A 255 -1.04 13.83 -0.98
CA GLN A 255 0.38 13.98 -1.27
C GLN A 255 1.00 14.91 -0.25
N ARG A 256 2.12 14.50 0.33
CA ARG A 256 2.85 15.27 1.31
C ARG A 256 3.30 16.60 0.74
N ALA A 257 2.75 17.69 1.25
CA ALA A 257 3.11 19.04 0.84
C ALA A 257 2.91 20.04 1.99
N ARG A 258 3.62 21.15 1.90
CA ARG A 258 3.41 22.30 2.76
C ARG A 258 3.45 23.55 1.89
N GLN A 259 2.39 24.34 1.94
CA GLN A 259 2.30 25.61 1.26
C GLN A 259 1.82 26.66 2.26
N ASP A 260 2.67 27.66 2.50
CA ASP A 260 2.45 28.67 3.53
C ASP A 260 2.19 28.07 4.91
N SER A 261 1.00 28.28 5.46
CA SER A 261 0.55 27.71 6.73
C SER A 261 -0.34 26.47 6.58
N ILE A 262 -0.57 26.01 5.34
CA ILE A 262 -1.41 24.85 5.06
C ILE A 262 -0.51 23.63 4.88
N GLN A 263 -0.82 22.59 5.64
CA GLN A 263 -0.13 21.30 5.57
C GLN A 263 -1.07 20.24 5.02
N TYR A 264 -0.52 19.35 4.20
CA TYR A 264 -1.22 18.23 3.57
C TYR A 264 -0.58 16.94 4.03
N THR A 265 -1.41 16.02 4.51
CA THR A 265 -0.95 14.67 4.90
C THR A 265 -0.66 13.83 3.68
N GLU A 266 0.24 12.89 3.82
CA GLU A 266 0.50 11.86 2.81
C GLU A 266 -0.53 10.75 2.91
N GLY A 267 -1.02 10.27 1.77
CA GLY A 267 -1.90 9.12 1.67
C GLY A 267 -1.15 7.90 1.14
N ILE A 268 -1.63 6.70 1.45
CA ILE A 268 -0.93 5.45 1.13
C ILE A 268 -0.74 5.22 -0.38
N VAL A 269 -1.75 5.54 -1.20
CA VAL A 269 -1.63 5.46 -2.67
C VAL A 269 -0.69 6.56 -3.17
N GLY A 270 -0.81 7.78 -2.61
CA GLY A 270 0.08 8.89 -2.95
C GLY A 270 1.55 8.58 -2.65
N HIS A 271 1.81 7.96 -1.51
CA HIS A 271 3.15 7.50 -1.11
C HIS A 271 3.72 6.48 -2.09
N CYS A 272 2.95 5.46 -2.46
CA CYS A 272 3.37 4.46 -3.44
C CYS A 272 3.61 5.05 -4.83
N VAL A 273 2.82 6.06 -5.24
CA VAL A 273 3.01 6.73 -6.53
C VAL A 273 4.27 7.60 -6.55
N LEU A 274 4.56 8.29 -5.44
CA LEU A 274 5.72 9.17 -5.35
C LEU A 274 7.03 8.39 -5.14
N ASN A 275 7.00 7.33 -4.33
CA ASN A 275 8.18 6.56 -3.95
C ASN A 275 8.30 5.21 -4.69
N GLY A 276 7.38 4.91 -5.59
CA GLY A 276 7.39 3.66 -6.35
C GLY A 276 7.92 3.84 -7.76
N ALA A 277 8.76 2.90 -8.20
CA ALA A 277 9.08 2.77 -9.61
C ALA A 277 8.06 1.84 -10.27
N PRO A 278 7.34 2.28 -11.32
CA PRO A 278 6.44 1.39 -12.05
C PRO A 278 7.26 0.28 -12.70
N SER A 279 6.96 -0.96 -12.36
CA SER A 279 7.52 -2.12 -13.04
C SER A 279 6.67 -2.43 -14.27
N ALA A 280 7.30 -2.56 -15.43
CA ALA A 280 6.63 -3.08 -16.61
C ALA A 280 6.13 -4.52 -16.34
N ALA A 281 5.07 -4.93 -17.03
CA ALA A 281 4.40 -6.20 -16.81
C ALA A 281 5.31 -7.45 -16.77
N ASP A 282 6.43 -7.40 -17.49
CA ASP A 282 7.38 -8.51 -17.65
C ASP A 282 8.76 -8.25 -17.01
N ALA A 283 8.99 -7.08 -16.44
CA ALA A 283 10.24 -6.82 -15.74
C ALA A 283 10.25 -7.61 -14.43
N ALA A 284 11.34 -8.32 -14.16
CA ALA A 284 11.58 -8.88 -12.84
C ALA A 284 11.42 -7.77 -11.81
N LEU A 285 10.68 -8.05 -10.73
CA LEU A 285 10.50 -7.10 -9.65
C LEU A 285 11.85 -6.91 -8.96
N SER A 286 12.61 -5.94 -9.42
CA SER A 286 13.88 -5.61 -8.79
C SER A 286 13.58 -4.84 -7.51
N TYR A 287 14.20 -5.27 -6.43
CA TYR A 287 14.12 -4.59 -5.16
C TYR A 287 14.99 -3.31 -5.22
N THR A 288 14.36 -2.17 -4.97
CA THR A 288 15.08 -0.93 -4.73
C THR A 288 14.76 -0.48 -3.31
N PRO A 289 15.75 -0.36 -2.40
CA PRO A 289 15.54 0.14 -1.05
C PRO A 289 14.82 1.49 -1.05
N GLY A 290 13.83 1.65 -0.17
CA GLY A 290 13.05 2.89 -0.08
C GLY A 290 11.97 3.06 -1.14
N SER A 291 11.70 2.06 -1.98
CA SER A 291 10.65 2.14 -2.98
C SER A 291 9.51 1.16 -2.74
N ALA A 292 8.27 1.67 -2.88
CA ALA A 292 7.08 0.84 -2.89
C ALA A 292 6.91 0.14 -4.23
N TYR A 293 6.26 -1.02 -4.22
CA TYR A 293 5.89 -1.70 -5.44
C TYR A 293 4.75 -1.01 -6.15
N GLN A 294 4.97 -0.71 -7.42
CA GLN A 294 3.90 -0.40 -8.35
C GLN A 294 3.88 -1.44 -9.46
N ARG A 295 2.73 -2.03 -9.69
CA ARG A 295 2.52 -3.00 -10.74
C ARG A 295 1.36 -2.59 -11.62
N THR A 296 1.60 -2.41 -12.91
CA THR A 296 0.55 -2.24 -13.91
C THR A 296 0.35 -3.55 -14.63
N VAL A 297 -0.88 -4.05 -14.65
CA VAL A 297 -1.24 -5.34 -15.24
C VAL A 297 -2.38 -5.15 -16.23
N ALA A 298 -2.23 -5.62 -17.46
CA ALA A 298 -3.31 -5.66 -18.42
C ALA A 298 -4.34 -6.75 -18.04
N GLU A 299 -5.62 -6.57 -18.41
CA GLU A 299 -6.71 -7.47 -18.01
C GLU A 299 -6.45 -8.94 -18.33
N GLY A 300 -5.87 -9.24 -19.50
CA GLY A 300 -5.57 -10.60 -19.93
C GLY A 300 -4.36 -11.24 -19.27
N GLU A 301 -3.52 -10.46 -18.62
CA GLU A 301 -2.28 -10.92 -17.97
C GLU A 301 -2.46 -11.21 -16.49
N PHE A 302 -3.60 -10.87 -15.90
CA PHE A 302 -3.89 -11.15 -14.50
C PHE A 302 -4.22 -12.64 -14.34
N THR A 303 -3.19 -13.44 -14.11
CA THR A 303 -3.28 -14.88 -13.86
C THR A 303 -2.93 -15.18 -12.40
N TYR A 304 -3.37 -16.34 -11.91
CA TYR A 304 -3.03 -16.79 -10.55
C TYR A 304 -1.52 -16.91 -10.35
N ASP A 305 -0.81 -17.49 -11.31
CA ASP A 305 0.64 -17.69 -11.25
C ASP A 305 1.38 -16.35 -11.14
N ARG A 306 0.88 -15.32 -11.84
CA ARG A 306 1.47 -13.98 -11.78
C ARG A 306 1.25 -13.33 -10.42
N VAL A 307 0.02 -13.41 -9.89
CA VAL A 307 -0.27 -12.91 -8.54
C VAL A 307 0.60 -13.61 -7.50
N LEU A 308 0.80 -14.92 -7.64
CA LEU A 308 1.64 -15.69 -6.73
C LEU A 308 3.10 -15.24 -6.79
N GLY A 309 3.64 -15.00 -8.00
CA GLY A 309 4.99 -14.46 -8.18
C GLY A 309 5.16 -13.05 -7.60
N ASP A 310 4.17 -12.18 -7.78
CA ASP A 310 4.21 -10.83 -7.19
C ASP A 310 4.10 -10.88 -5.65
N LEU A 311 3.31 -11.81 -5.10
CA LEU A 311 3.21 -12.03 -3.65
C LEU A 311 4.48 -12.67 -3.07
N GLU A 312 5.17 -13.54 -3.81
CA GLU A 312 6.49 -14.05 -3.42
C GLU A 312 7.44 -12.91 -3.10
N VAL A 313 7.50 -11.91 -3.98
CA VAL A 313 8.35 -10.74 -3.78
C VAL A 313 7.85 -9.85 -2.64
N LEU A 314 6.54 -9.65 -2.50
CA LEU A 314 5.96 -8.81 -1.45
C LEU A 314 6.14 -9.40 -0.05
N TYR A 315 6.10 -10.72 0.07
CA TYR A 315 6.28 -11.44 1.33
C TYR A 315 7.72 -11.95 1.55
N ASP A 316 8.67 -11.50 0.73
CA ASP A 316 10.07 -11.86 0.93
C ASP A 316 10.52 -11.49 2.36
N PRO A 317 11.05 -12.45 3.13
CA PRO A 317 11.57 -12.18 4.47
C PRO A 317 12.62 -11.07 4.54
N ALA A 318 13.36 -10.85 3.45
CA ALA A 318 14.35 -9.78 3.33
C ALA A 318 13.72 -8.39 3.43
N ARG A 319 12.49 -8.21 2.92
CA ARG A 319 11.76 -6.94 2.98
C ARG A 319 11.17 -6.66 4.35
N GLY A 320 11.04 -7.67 5.18
CA GLY A 320 10.34 -7.56 6.46
C GLY A 320 8.82 -7.48 6.27
N GLY A 321 8.14 -6.93 7.27
CA GLY A 321 6.68 -6.82 7.26
C GLY A 321 5.98 -8.01 7.89
N SER A 322 4.65 -7.92 7.97
CA SER A 322 3.80 -8.95 8.55
C SER A 322 3.43 -10.01 7.50
N SER A 323 3.16 -11.23 7.99
CA SER A 323 2.67 -12.34 7.16
C SER A 323 1.21 -12.16 6.71
N ALA A 324 0.48 -11.23 7.31
CA ALA A 324 -0.89 -10.90 6.97
C ALA A 324 -0.98 -9.42 6.56
N LYS A 325 -1.44 -9.16 5.34
CA LYS A 325 -1.58 -7.81 4.81
C LYS A 325 -3.03 -7.49 4.47
N LEU A 326 -3.38 -6.21 4.54
CA LEU A 326 -4.68 -5.69 4.15
C LEU A 326 -4.65 -5.25 2.68
N ALA A 327 -5.55 -5.76 1.86
CA ALA A 327 -5.71 -5.32 0.48
C ALA A 327 -7.01 -4.53 0.31
N LEU A 328 -6.89 -3.25 0.05
CA LEU A 328 -8.01 -2.38 -0.32
C LEU A 328 -8.21 -2.48 -1.83
N ALA A 329 -9.37 -2.91 -2.28
CA ALA A 329 -9.61 -3.17 -3.69
C ALA A 329 -10.87 -2.48 -4.21
N GLY A 330 -10.81 -1.98 -5.44
CA GLY A 330 -11.97 -1.52 -6.18
C GLY A 330 -12.90 -2.68 -6.57
N LEU A 331 -14.14 -2.37 -6.85
CA LEU A 331 -15.16 -3.38 -7.17
C LEU A 331 -14.79 -4.29 -8.36
N PRO A 332 -14.24 -3.77 -9.49
CA PRO A 332 -13.82 -4.62 -10.61
C PRO A 332 -12.73 -5.63 -10.23
N VAL A 333 -11.78 -5.19 -9.40
CA VAL A 333 -10.68 -6.05 -8.92
C VAL A 333 -11.21 -7.20 -8.06
N MET A 334 -12.17 -6.92 -7.16
CA MET A 334 -12.85 -7.97 -6.39
C MET A 334 -13.54 -9.01 -7.30
N THR A 335 -14.08 -8.56 -8.43
CA THR A 335 -14.69 -9.46 -9.42
C THR A 335 -13.64 -10.35 -10.10
N LEU A 336 -12.45 -9.81 -10.40
CA LEU A 336 -11.33 -10.59 -10.96
C LEU A 336 -10.88 -11.68 -9.99
N PHE A 337 -10.67 -11.36 -8.72
CA PHE A 337 -10.34 -12.37 -7.70
C PHE A 337 -11.42 -13.45 -7.57
N ASN A 338 -12.69 -13.07 -7.68
CA ASN A 338 -13.76 -14.05 -7.65
C ASN A 338 -13.75 -15.00 -8.87
N LYS A 339 -13.36 -14.49 -10.05
CA LYS A 339 -13.20 -15.32 -11.26
C LYS A 339 -12.09 -16.38 -11.09
N PHE A 340 -11.00 -16.07 -10.39
CA PHE A 340 -9.95 -17.07 -10.12
C PHE A 340 -10.48 -18.26 -9.33
N GLY A 341 -11.22 -18.00 -8.26
CA GLY A 341 -11.80 -19.07 -7.48
C GLY A 341 -12.80 -19.92 -8.26
N ALA A 342 -13.56 -19.32 -9.17
CA ALA A 342 -14.48 -20.05 -10.04
C ALA A 342 -13.73 -20.87 -11.12
N GLY A 343 -12.64 -20.33 -11.69
CA GLY A 343 -11.80 -21.01 -12.67
C GLY A 343 -11.08 -22.23 -12.12
N GLY A 344 -10.63 -22.18 -10.85
CA GLY A 344 -10.04 -23.32 -10.16
C GLY A 344 -11.03 -24.50 -10.00
N ILE A 345 -12.25 -24.20 -9.58
CA ILE A 345 -13.30 -25.23 -9.40
C ILE A 345 -13.69 -25.88 -10.73
N LEU A 346 -13.73 -25.14 -11.83
CA LEU A 346 -14.06 -25.69 -13.15
C LEU A 346 -12.92 -26.54 -13.74
N LYS A 347 -11.68 -26.24 -13.42
CA LYS A 347 -10.52 -27.03 -13.86
C LYS A 347 -10.42 -28.39 -13.15
N GLU A 348 -10.80 -28.44 -11.87
CA GLU A 348 -10.83 -29.70 -11.11
C GLU A 348 -11.86 -30.71 -11.60
N THR A 349 -12.94 -30.26 -12.26
CA THR A 349 -13.98 -31.16 -12.78
C THR A 349 -13.57 -31.87 -14.06
N TYR A 350 -12.51 -31.46 -14.73
CA TYR A 350 -12.11 -31.98 -16.03
C TYR A 350 -10.87 -32.87 -16.00
N ASP A 351 -10.07 -32.82 -14.92
CA ASP A 351 -8.87 -33.67 -14.79
C ASP A 351 -9.02 -34.65 -13.62
N ALA A 352 -9.60 -35.83 -13.93
CA ALA A 352 -9.85 -36.89 -12.95
C ALA A 352 -8.58 -37.57 -12.39
N ASN A 353 -7.37 -37.06 -12.66
CA ASN A 353 -6.13 -37.76 -12.32
C ASN A 353 -5.03 -36.93 -11.65
N ASN A 354 -5.28 -35.68 -11.27
CA ASN A 354 -4.27 -34.89 -10.55
C ASN A 354 -4.93 -34.06 -9.44
N SER A 355 -5.03 -34.66 -8.25
CA SER A 355 -5.64 -34.06 -7.06
C SER A 355 -4.68 -33.12 -6.35
N ILE A 356 -4.41 -31.98 -6.95
CA ILE A 356 -3.90 -30.81 -6.21
C ILE A 356 -5.10 -29.89 -6.00
N ARG A 357 -5.72 -30.00 -4.83
CA ARG A 357 -6.78 -29.10 -4.42
C ARG A 357 -6.14 -27.76 -4.04
N TYR A 358 -6.32 -26.75 -4.87
CA TYR A 358 -6.15 -25.36 -4.46
C TYR A 358 -7.45 -24.94 -3.76
N ASP A 359 -7.47 -25.12 -2.47
CA ASP A 359 -8.58 -24.65 -1.64
C ASP A 359 -8.40 -23.14 -1.46
N VAL A 360 -8.95 -22.34 -2.37
CA VAL A 360 -9.19 -20.94 -2.11
C VAL A 360 -10.35 -20.91 -1.13
N ASN A 361 -10.02 -20.94 0.15
CA ASN A 361 -11.00 -20.91 1.23
C ASN A 361 -11.69 -19.54 1.20
N LYS A 362 -12.86 -19.48 0.56
CA LYS A 362 -13.71 -18.29 0.49
C LYS A 362 -14.56 -18.20 1.76
N GLU A 363 -13.94 -18.21 2.91
CA GLU A 363 -14.64 -17.82 4.12
C GLU A 363 -14.73 -16.30 4.18
N TYR A 364 -15.95 -15.78 4.03
CA TYR A 364 -16.27 -14.42 4.41
C TYR A 364 -16.21 -14.35 5.92
N ILE A 365 -15.07 -13.94 6.45
CA ILE A 365 -14.95 -13.68 7.88
C ILE A 365 -15.58 -12.31 8.11
N GLU A 366 -16.62 -12.26 8.95
CA GLU A 366 -17.06 -10.97 9.49
C GLU A 366 -15.91 -10.46 10.36
N GLY A 367 -15.18 -9.48 9.81
CA GLY A 367 -14.11 -8.85 10.56
C GLY A 367 -14.68 -8.25 11.85
N SER A 368 -13.88 -8.25 12.91
CA SER A 368 -14.20 -7.68 14.24
C SER A 368 -14.78 -6.26 14.20
N TYR A 369 -14.78 -5.62 13.02
CA TYR A 369 -15.18 -4.22 12.79
C TYR A 369 -16.40 -4.05 11.88
N GLY A 370 -17.12 -5.14 11.55
CA GLY A 370 -18.36 -5.08 10.77
C GLY A 370 -18.17 -5.03 9.25
N HIS A 371 -16.94 -5.12 8.74
CA HIS A 371 -16.68 -5.22 7.30
C HIS A 371 -16.53 -6.69 6.88
N LYS A 372 -17.01 -7.02 5.69
CA LYS A 372 -16.81 -8.35 5.11
C LYS A 372 -15.42 -8.42 4.51
N LEU A 373 -14.60 -9.33 5.02
CA LEU A 373 -13.26 -9.64 4.55
C LEU A 373 -13.30 -10.88 3.66
N LEU A 374 -12.63 -10.83 2.52
CA LEU A 374 -12.31 -12.01 1.75
C LEU A 374 -10.85 -12.37 2.05
N GLN A 375 -10.62 -13.43 2.79
CA GLN A 375 -9.27 -13.92 3.07
C GLN A 375 -8.81 -14.81 1.93
N VAL A 376 -7.67 -14.48 1.36
CA VAL A 376 -6.95 -15.30 0.37
C VAL A 376 -5.67 -15.80 1.04
N GLN A 377 -5.62 -17.08 1.34
CA GLN A 377 -4.44 -17.72 1.90
C GLN A 377 -3.55 -18.20 0.77
N THR A 378 -2.29 -17.81 0.82
CA THR A 378 -1.27 -18.25 -0.12
C THR A 378 -0.11 -18.91 0.63
N ILE A 379 0.76 -19.61 -0.10
CA ILE A 379 1.97 -20.21 0.50
C ILE A 379 2.94 -19.17 1.08
N HIS A 380 2.84 -17.91 0.65
CA HIS A 380 3.73 -16.83 1.08
C HIS A 380 3.16 -16.05 2.27
N GLY A 381 1.84 -15.93 2.35
CA GLY A 381 1.16 -15.20 3.43
C GLY A 381 -0.33 -15.04 3.17
N ASP A 382 -1.00 -14.37 4.11
CA ASP A 382 -2.43 -14.13 4.09
C ASP A 382 -2.74 -12.73 3.55
N LEU A 383 -3.64 -12.65 2.57
CA LEU A 383 -4.13 -11.42 2.00
C LEU A 383 -5.60 -11.22 2.39
N ASN A 384 -5.88 -10.19 3.16
CA ASN A 384 -7.23 -9.83 3.58
C ASN A 384 -7.80 -8.76 2.66
N LEU A 385 -8.65 -9.14 1.71
CA LEU A 385 -9.26 -8.21 0.77
C LEU A 385 -10.49 -7.54 1.38
N VAL A 386 -10.50 -6.21 1.30
CA VAL A 386 -11.60 -5.35 1.69
C VAL A 386 -11.99 -4.50 0.51
N ARG A 387 -13.30 -4.38 0.29
CA ARG A 387 -13.83 -3.46 -0.71
C ARG A 387 -13.64 -2.02 -0.24
N GLU A 388 -12.97 -1.21 -1.06
CA GLU A 388 -12.83 0.23 -0.81
C GLU A 388 -13.81 1.02 -1.70
N PRO A 389 -14.84 1.65 -1.11
CA PRO A 389 -15.85 2.36 -1.86
C PRO A 389 -15.33 3.62 -2.57
N LEU A 390 -14.21 4.17 -2.10
CA LEU A 390 -13.60 5.38 -2.65
C LEU A 390 -12.74 5.12 -3.89
N PHE A 391 -12.43 3.87 -4.19
CA PHE A 391 -11.76 3.50 -5.43
C PHE A 391 -12.76 3.56 -6.59
N ARG A 392 -12.93 4.78 -7.14
CA ARG A 392 -13.84 5.09 -8.26
C ARG A 392 -13.15 6.04 -9.24
N GLY A 393 -13.70 6.14 -10.45
CA GLY A 393 -13.13 6.97 -11.50
C GLY A 393 -11.76 6.46 -11.92
N PHE A 394 -10.71 7.27 -11.81
CA PHE A 394 -9.34 6.91 -12.20
C PHE A 394 -8.74 5.79 -11.35
N SER A 395 -9.20 5.60 -10.12
CA SER A 395 -8.70 4.58 -9.19
C SER A 395 -9.57 3.32 -9.12
N ASN A 396 -10.59 3.20 -9.98
CA ASN A 396 -11.54 2.09 -9.95
C ASN A 396 -10.86 0.71 -10.09
N ALA A 397 -9.76 0.67 -10.83
CA ALA A 397 -8.97 -0.52 -11.11
C ALA A 397 -7.77 -0.68 -10.16
N TYR A 398 -7.72 0.06 -9.06
CA TYR A 398 -6.62 -0.03 -8.10
C TYR A 398 -6.87 -1.11 -7.05
N MET A 399 -5.77 -1.75 -6.64
CA MET A 399 -5.70 -2.54 -5.42
C MET A 399 -4.47 -2.12 -4.66
N MET A 400 -4.67 -1.65 -3.44
CA MET A 400 -3.60 -1.23 -2.55
C MET A 400 -3.39 -2.28 -1.47
N ILE A 401 -2.23 -2.91 -1.44
CA ILE A 401 -1.83 -3.86 -0.40
C ILE A 401 -1.02 -3.12 0.65
N VAL A 402 -1.50 -3.14 1.87
CA VAL A 402 -0.97 -2.36 3.00
C VAL A 402 -0.54 -3.30 4.12
N ASP A 403 0.66 -3.08 4.62
CA ASP A 403 1.08 -3.65 5.90
C ASP A 403 0.65 -2.71 7.04
N MET A 404 -0.37 -3.12 7.77
CA MET A 404 -0.93 -2.31 8.86
C MET A 404 0.02 -2.12 10.05
N ALA A 405 1.09 -2.91 10.15
CA ALA A 405 2.11 -2.73 11.18
C ALA A 405 3.05 -1.54 10.89
N GLN A 406 3.12 -1.13 9.62
CA GLN A 406 3.99 -0.06 9.15
C GLN A 406 3.24 1.26 8.87
N VAL A 407 1.97 1.32 9.23
CA VAL A 407 1.12 2.50 9.03
C VAL A 407 0.53 2.94 10.35
N ALA A 408 0.61 4.22 10.68
CA ALA A 408 0.05 4.76 11.91
C ALA A 408 -0.75 6.05 11.68
N TYR A 409 -1.92 6.11 12.32
CA TYR A 409 -2.72 7.33 12.42
C TYR A 409 -2.13 8.25 13.49
N ARG A 410 -1.76 9.48 13.11
CA ARG A 410 -1.07 10.48 13.95
C ARG A 410 -1.97 11.66 14.26
N PRO A 411 -2.87 11.58 15.26
CA PRO A 411 -3.61 12.74 15.72
C PRO A 411 -2.70 13.68 16.52
N LEU A 412 -2.92 14.98 16.38
CA LEU A 412 -2.19 15.99 17.15
C LEU A 412 -2.75 16.07 18.56
N ILE A 413 -1.98 15.64 19.55
CA ILE A 413 -2.33 15.68 20.97
C ILE A 413 -1.11 16.20 21.75
N GLY A 414 -1.20 17.41 22.27
CA GLY A 414 -0.10 18.01 23.02
C GLY A 414 -0.56 19.15 23.92
N ASN A 415 0.23 19.49 24.94
CA ASN A 415 -0.01 20.60 25.90
C ASN A 415 -1.41 20.58 26.52
N GLY A 416 -1.99 19.39 26.76
CA GLY A 416 -3.34 19.26 27.33
C GLY A 416 -4.47 19.51 26.32
N VAL A 417 -4.17 19.75 25.06
CA VAL A 417 -5.15 19.93 23.99
C VAL A 417 -5.17 18.70 23.11
N ASN A 418 -6.35 18.13 22.93
CA ASN A 418 -6.59 17.03 22.01
C ASN A 418 -7.27 17.57 20.75
N ARG A 419 -6.59 17.51 19.60
CA ARG A 419 -7.10 17.95 18.30
C ARG A 419 -7.53 16.78 17.40
N ASP A 420 -7.60 15.59 17.95
CA ASP A 420 -8.32 14.50 17.28
C ASP A 420 -9.80 14.87 17.13
N THR A 421 -10.59 14.09 16.45
CA THR A 421 -11.98 14.41 16.12
C THR A 421 -12.75 14.95 17.32
N HIS A 422 -13.10 16.20 17.27
CA HIS A 422 -13.89 16.89 18.30
C HIS A 422 -14.89 17.85 17.66
N VAL A 423 -15.91 18.19 18.42
CA VAL A 423 -17.01 19.07 17.99
C VAL A 423 -16.89 20.41 18.70
N ILE A 424 -16.96 21.48 17.92
CA ILE A 424 -17.09 22.84 18.43
C ILE A 424 -18.51 23.29 18.15
N THR A 425 -19.27 23.54 19.19
CA THR A 425 -20.69 23.96 19.10
C THR A 425 -20.82 25.46 19.14
N ASN A 426 -21.90 26.00 18.55
CA ASN A 426 -22.26 27.42 18.59
C ASN A 426 -21.17 28.33 18.01
N VAL A 427 -20.73 28.04 16.78
CA VAL A 427 -19.66 28.78 16.08
C VAL A 427 -20.23 29.96 15.25
N GLN A 428 -21.54 30.18 15.27
CA GLN A 428 -22.19 31.28 14.57
C GLN A 428 -21.78 32.63 15.11
N GLN A 429 -21.90 33.68 14.31
CA GLN A 429 -21.74 35.06 14.76
C GLN A 429 -22.91 35.44 15.67
N ALA A 430 -22.67 36.40 16.59
CA ALA A 430 -23.63 36.75 17.62
C ALA A 430 -24.92 37.40 17.10
N ASP A 431 -24.89 37.93 15.89
CA ASP A 431 -26.00 38.61 15.19
C ASP A 431 -26.73 37.71 14.18
N GLU A 432 -26.32 36.45 14.03
CA GLU A 432 -26.91 35.49 13.09
C GLU A 432 -27.97 34.61 13.77
N ASP A 433 -29.18 34.60 13.22
CA ASP A 433 -30.28 33.72 13.67
C ASP A 433 -30.17 32.32 13.06
N LEU A 434 -29.10 31.60 13.44
CA LEU A 434 -28.84 30.24 13.01
C LEU A 434 -28.08 29.45 14.06
N ARG A 435 -28.08 28.15 13.94
CA ARG A 435 -27.19 27.25 14.68
C ARG A 435 -26.12 26.72 13.74
N LYS A 436 -24.86 26.88 14.15
CA LYS A 436 -23.69 26.40 13.43
C LYS A 436 -22.77 25.64 14.36
N ASP A 437 -22.56 24.38 14.06
CA ASP A 437 -21.63 23.52 14.76
C ASP A 437 -20.55 23.03 13.77
N MET A 438 -19.33 22.81 14.25
CA MET A 438 -18.19 22.40 13.42
C MET A 438 -17.54 21.15 13.98
N ILE A 439 -17.27 20.18 13.12
CA ILE A 439 -16.44 19.02 13.39
C ILE A 439 -15.02 19.37 12.94
N LEU A 440 -14.04 19.19 13.80
CA LEU A 440 -12.64 19.44 13.51
C LEU A 440 -11.80 18.21 13.86
N THR A 441 -10.90 17.86 12.95
CA THR A 441 -9.89 16.81 13.15
C THR A 441 -8.55 17.33 12.65
N GLU A 442 -7.50 17.15 13.42
CA GLU A 442 -6.14 17.39 12.97
C GLU A 442 -5.31 16.15 13.17
N ALA A 443 -4.98 15.51 12.05
CA ALA A 443 -4.26 14.25 12.02
C ALA A 443 -3.44 14.08 10.75
N GLY A 444 -2.44 13.24 10.81
CA GLY A 444 -1.63 12.79 9.68
C GLY A 444 -1.57 11.28 9.60
N LEU A 445 -1.07 10.79 8.48
CA LEU A 445 -0.75 9.39 8.27
C LEU A 445 0.77 9.24 8.26
N GLU A 446 1.28 8.35 9.10
CA GLU A 446 2.65 7.87 9.04
C GLU A 446 2.68 6.60 8.22
N ILE A 447 3.58 6.54 7.26
CA ILE A 447 3.80 5.38 6.41
C ILE A 447 5.30 5.12 6.46
N SER A 448 5.68 3.99 7.01
CA SER A 448 7.08 3.56 7.11
C SER A 448 7.34 2.36 6.23
N LEU A 449 8.59 2.16 5.85
CA LEU A 449 9.07 1.03 5.03
C LEU A 449 8.20 0.81 3.78
N PRO A 450 8.27 1.70 2.79
CA PRO A 450 7.49 1.63 1.56
C PRO A 450 7.61 0.28 0.85
N GLU A 451 8.69 -0.44 1.06
CA GLU A 451 8.96 -1.76 0.51
C GLU A 451 7.93 -2.83 0.92
N THR A 452 7.22 -2.62 2.03
CA THR A 452 6.22 -3.56 2.56
C THR A 452 4.83 -3.37 1.94
N HIS A 453 4.65 -2.30 1.16
CA HIS A 453 3.40 -1.93 0.50
C HIS A 453 3.46 -2.19 -1.00
N MET A 454 2.30 -2.40 -1.61
CA MET A 454 2.21 -2.64 -3.06
C MET A 454 0.95 -2.02 -3.64
N LEU A 455 1.10 -1.34 -4.77
CA LEU A 455 0.00 -0.79 -5.55
C LEU A 455 -0.13 -1.55 -6.87
N TYR A 456 -1.26 -2.20 -7.07
CA TYR A 456 -1.67 -2.70 -8.38
C TYR A 456 -2.53 -1.68 -9.11
N ASN A 457 -2.22 -1.48 -10.37
CA ASN A 457 -3.06 -0.77 -11.33
C ASN A 457 -3.45 -1.74 -12.45
N PHE A 458 -4.73 -2.04 -12.58
CA PHE A 458 -5.24 -2.89 -13.65
C PHE A 458 -5.67 -2.02 -14.82
N GLU A 459 -4.88 -2.00 -15.90
CA GLU A 459 -5.27 -1.31 -17.12
C GLU A 459 -6.48 -2.00 -17.76
N SER A 460 -7.45 -1.22 -18.22
CA SER A 460 -8.62 -1.67 -18.98
C SER A 460 -9.68 -2.53 -18.25
N VAL A 461 -9.75 -2.49 -16.95
CA VAL A 461 -10.94 -2.96 -16.24
C VAL A 461 -11.98 -1.85 -16.20
N SER A 462 -12.66 -1.64 -17.32
CA SER A 462 -13.76 -0.68 -17.48
C SER A 462 -15.12 -1.34 -17.31
#